data_d42ca291c483e8279e4d82834bab64c9
#
_entry.id   d42ca291c483e8279e4d82834bab64c9
#
_cell.length_a   1.000
_cell.length_b   1.000
_cell.length_c   1.000
_cell.angle_alpha   90.00
_cell.angle_beta   90.00
_cell.angle_gamma   90.00
#
_symmetry.space_group_name_H-M   'P 1'
#
loop_
_entity.id
_entity.type
_entity.pdbx_description
1 polymer ?
#
loop_
_entity_poly.entity_id
_entity_poly.type
_entity_poly.pdbx_seq_one_letter_code
_entity_poly.pdbx_strand_id
1 'polypeptide(L)'
;MAHNRIGIREFVELTVRTGDLNPVTSNSNNTAIIGSQIHRKLQAAHRESDYEKEVYLKTTVTVNDEDYQLEGRADGVWTENKTLTVEEIKTSARSWEECSQNTKDRYWAQARIYGHLLCQQRHEDHAVITLVYVQTSTDTVSRFTETKSAADLADDFTDLLDEFTAWLKLRSDIIKQRNASIATLKFPFPQYRTGQHEFAAAVYKAIYSRARLFVQAPTGTGKTISTLFPTIKAMGSGLIQRAFYLTAKQSTRRVAEQAMALMADAGLRAKSITLTAKDTITFADESDDPSQNPYMLGYYDRLKPALHDLLEHEDQLTRSVIESYARKHTLDPFEFSLDASLFCDVVICDYNYLFNPLVFLQRFFSEADDSQFFLVDEAHNLVSRARDMYTASLTNQDFVNLKQALAPFKGTALTKVRRTMTRIVTTMNTLADQLLNGQSLIFQAAPLDDLAQVLTRFTETVHDWLAEPPTPALQPAVEL
;
A
#
# COMPACT_ATOMS: atom_id res chain seq x y z
N MET A 1 14.49 1.69 23.47
CA MET A 1 13.02 1.68 23.57
C MET A 1 12.50 1.88 22.16
N ALA A 2 11.71 0.96 21.64
CA ALA A 2 11.08 1.16 20.35
C ALA A 2 10.04 2.27 20.53
N HIS A 3 10.31 3.45 20.00
CA HIS A 3 9.32 4.52 19.99
C HIS A 3 8.18 4.09 19.07
N ASN A 4 6.94 4.15 19.53
CA ASN A 4 5.76 3.98 18.71
C ASN A 4 5.73 5.13 17.69
N ARG A 5 6.26 4.91 16.50
CA ARG A 5 6.29 5.91 15.41
C ARG A 5 5.11 5.70 14.50
N ILE A 6 4.48 6.79 14.12
CA ILE A 6 3.31 6.80 13.24
C ILE A 6 3.51 7.93 12.25
N GLY A 7 3.44 7.62 10.96
CA GLY A 7 3.49 8.63 9.92
C GLY A 7 2.24 9.52 9.91
N ILE A 8 2.40 10.83 9.71
CA ILE A 8 1.24 11.77 9.61
C ILE A 8 0.27 11.32 8.52
N ARG A 9 0.76 10.72 7.45
CA ARG A 9 -0.11 10.16 6.41
C ARG A 9 -0.96 8.98 6.94
N GLU A 10 -0.36 8.07 7.70
CA GLU A 10 -1.09 6.95 8.34
C GLU A 10 -2.13 7.48 9.33
N PHE A 11 -1.74 8.46 10.14
CA PHE A 11 -2.65 9.14 11.07
C PHE A 11 -3.88 9.71 10.36
N VAL A 12 -3.70 10.48 9.28
CA VAL A 12 -4.79 11.03 8.48
C VAL A 12 -5.64 9.93 7.84
N GLU A 13 -5.02 8.88 7.34
CA GLU A 13 -5.73 7.75 6.73
C GLU A 13 -6.62 6.99 7.72
N LEU A 14 -6.27 6.96 8.99
CA LEU A 14 -7.08 6.32 10.03
C LEU A 14 -8.20 7.23 10.57
N THR A 15 -8.04 8.55 10.51
CA THR A 15 -8.96 9.50 11.16
C THR A 15 -9.94 10.18 10.20
N VAL A 16 -9.54 10.46 8.96
CA VAL A 16 -10.31 11.33 8.03
C VAL A 16 -11.12 10.54 6.99
N ARG A 17 -10.98 9.22 6.90
CA ARG A 17 -11.69 8.44 5.88
C ARG A 17 -13.20 8.37 6.15
N THR A 18 -14.00 8.86 5.20
CA THR A 18 -15.47 8.83 5.18
C THR A 18 -15.99 8.51 3.78
N GLY A 19 -17.24 8.03 3.66
CA GLY A 19 -17.93 7.81 2.40
C GLY A 19 -17.46 6.57 1.63
N ASP A 20 -17.44 6.67 0.30
CA ASP A 20 -17.29 5.53 -0.58
C ASP A 20 -15.84 5.07 -0.76
N LEU A 21 -15.68 3.78 -0.95
CA LEU A 21 -14.43 3.19 -1.43
C LEU A 21 -14.27 3.52 -2.93
N ASN A 22 -13.26 4.31 -3.25
CA ASN A 22 -12.88 4.52 -4.63
C ASN A 22 -11.85 3.47 -5.01
N PRO A 23 -12.15 2.59 -5.99
CA PRO A 23 -11.15 1.67 -6.49
C PRO A 23 -9.98 2.48 -7.07
N VAL A 24 -8.84 2.39 -6.41
CA VAL A 24 -7.60 2.89 -7.00
C VAL A 24 -7.30 1.95 -8.15
N THR A 25 -7.54 2.41 -9.38
CA THR A 25 -7.02 1.72 -10.55
C THR A 25 -5.49 1.68 -10.38
N SER A 26 -4.98 0.48 -10.15
CA SER A 26 -3.60 0.22 -9.78
C SER A 26 -2.64 0.46 -10.96
N ASN A 27 -2.31 1.72 -11.20
CA ASN A 27 -1.14 2.11 -12.01
C ASN A 27 -0.07 2.76 -11.12
N SER A 28 0.20 2.15 -9.97
CA SER A 28 0.84 2.82 -8.84
C SER A 28 2.36 3.03 -8.96
N ASN A 29 3.10 2.24 -9.71
CA ASN A 29 4.56 2.39 -9.73
C ASN A 29 5.06 3.49 -10.66
N ASN A 30 4.44 3.69 -11.82
CA ASN A 30 4.73 4.85 -12.66
C ASN A 30 4.29 6.15 -11.98
N THR A 31 3.17 6.13 -11.25
CA THR A 31 2.66 7.30 -10.50
C THR A 31 3.60 7.72 -9.38
N ALA A 32 4.22 6.81 -8.66
CA ALA A 32 5.16 7.16 -7.58
C ALA A 32 6.46 7.80 -8.11
N ILE A 33 7.01 7.26 -9.21
CA ILE A 33 8.21 7.79 -9.86
C ILE A 33 7.90 9.16 -10.48
N ILE A 34 6.79 9.27 -11.22
CA ILE A 34 6.33 10.53 -11.82
C ILE A 34 6.04 11.55 -10.72
N GLY A 35 5.36 11.14 -9.64
CA GLY A 35 5.10 11.99 -8.48
C GLY A 35 6.38 12.57 -7.90
N SER A 36 7.38 11.74 -7.62
CA SER A 36 8.68 12.20 -7.09
C SER A 36 9.43 13.14 -8.05
N GLN A 37 9.29 12.96 -9.36
CA GLN A 37 9.87 13.87 -10.36
C GLN A 37 9.14 15.23 -10.36
N ILE A 38 7.81 15.21 -10.27
CA ILE A 38 6.98 16.41 -10.21
C ILE A 38 7.28 17.20 -8.94
N HIS A 39 7.34 16.55 -7.77
CA HIS A 39 7.71 17.20 -6.51
C HIS A 39 9.05 17.92 -6.65
N ARG A 40 10.10 17.22 -7.13
CA ARG A 40 11.42 17.83 -7.35
C ARG A 40 11.38 19.01 -8.32
N LYS A 41 10.59 18.92 -9.39
CA LYS A 41 10.45 19.98 -10.39
C LYS A 41 9.77 21.22 -9.80
N LEU A 42 8.69 21.04 -9.04
CA LEU A 42 7.97 22.13 -8.39
C LEU A 42 8.81 22.78 -7.30
N GLN A 43 9.43 21.99 -6.42
CA GLN A 43 10.34 22.47 -5.38
C GLN A 43 11.53 23.26 -5.97
N ALA A 44 12.08 22.81 -7.10
CA ALA A 44 13.17 23.52 -7.79
C ALA A 44 12.73 24.81 -8.50
N ALA A 45 11.43 24.99 -8.73
CA ALA A 45 10.88 26.19 -9.36
C ALA A 45 10.62 27.35 -8.37
N HIS A 46 10.67 27.09 -7.07
CA HIS A 46 10.56 28.11 -6.04
C HIS A 46 11.74 29.08 -6.10
N ARG A 47 11.44 30.37 -5.92
CA ARG A 47 12.42 31.46 -5.99
C ARG A 47 12.59 32.23 -4.67
N GLU A 48 11.80 31.88 -3.70
CA GLU A 48 11.83 32.41 -2.33
C GLU A 48 13.18 32.06 -1.69
N SER A 49 13.86 33.06 -1.12
CA SER A 49 15.21 32.87 -0.59
C SER A 49 15.29 32.01 0.65
N ASP A 50 14.17 31.82 1.36
CA ASP A 50 14.00 31.04 2.57
C ASP A 50 13.15 29.76 2.36
N TYR A 51 12.95 29.35 1.10
CA TYR A 51 12.24 28.11 0.81
C TYR A 51 13.01 26.88 1.29
N GLU A 52 12.41 26.17 2.22
CA GLU A 52 12.90 24.91 2.76
C GLU A 52 12.06 23.75 2.19
N LYS A 53 12.70 22.77 1.56
CA LYS A 53 12.04 21.58 1.01
C LYS A 53 12.15 20.40 1.97
N GLU A 54 11.15 19.50 1.94
CA GLU A 54 11.16 18.24 2.69
C GLU A 54 11.40 18.46 4.20
N VAL A 55 10.70 19.43 4.78
CA VAL A 55 10.90 19.84 6.18
C VAL A 55 10.36 18.74 7.10
N TYR A 56 11.26 18.08 7.82
CA TYR A 56 10.91 17.04 8.78
C TYR A 56 10.28 17.62 10.02
N LEU A 57 9.08 17.13 10.35
CA LEU A 57 8.28 17.56 11.49
C LEU A 57 7.90 16.37 12.35
N LYS A 58 7.86 16.58 13.64
CA LYS A 58 7.45 15.57 14.61
C LYS A 58 6.81 16.19 15.83
N THR A 59 5.90 15.45 16.43
CA THR A 59 5.34 15.75 17.75
C THR A 59 5.18 14.45 18.55
N THR A 60 5.10 14.55 19.85
CA THR A 60 4.82 13.41 20.73
C THR A 60 3.43 13.60 21.32
N VAL A 61 2.60 12.57 21.20
CA VAL A 61 1.30 12.49 21.82
C VAL A 61 1.27 11.35 22.82
N THR A 62 0.76 11.58 24.02
CA THR A 62 0.68 10.56 25.07
C THR A 62 -0.74 10.00 25.13
N VAL A 63 -0.87 8.69 24.95
CA VAL A 63 -2.13 7.97 25.03
C VAL A 63 -1.97 6.76 25.97
N ASN A 64 -2.83 6.67 26.98
CA ASN A 64 -2.78 5.58 27.99
C ASN A 64 -1.38 5.38 28.61
N ASP A 65 -0.72 6.46 28.99
CA ASP A 65 0.64 6.48 29.56
C ASP A 65 1.74 5.95 28.62
N GLU A 66 1.45 5.83 27.33
CA GLU A 66 2.41 5.48 26.30
C GLU A 66 2.63 6.67 25.35
N ASP A 67 3.88 6.95 25.01
CA ASP A 67 4.23 8.01 24.07
C ASP A 67 4.28 7.48 22.64
N TYR A 68 3.59 8.20 21.75
CA TYR A 68 3.58 7.98 20.32
C TYR A 68 4.21 9.18 19.62
N GLN A 69 5.16 8.93 18.75
CA GLN A 69 5.78 9.95 17.93
C GLN A 69 5.07 10.02 16.58
N LEU A 70 4.31 11.10 16.35
CA LEU A 70 3.79 11.44 15.04
C LEU A 70 4.86 12.17 14.24
N GLU A 71 5.16 11.70 13.03
CA GLU A 71 6.23 12.28 12.21
C GLU A 71 5.87 12.31 10.73
N GLY A 72 6.41 13.31 10.02
CA GLY A 72 6.20 13.47 8.58
C GLY A 72 7.10 14.54 8.00
N ARG A 73 6.91 14.81 6.70
CA ARG A 73 7.66 15.85 5.98
C ARG A 73 6.71 16.70 5.19
N ALA A 74 6.75 18.01 5.45
CA ALA A 74 6.10 19.00 4.60
C ALA A 74 6.92 19.18 3.32
N ASP A 75 6.26 19.19 2.17
CA ASP A 75 6.94 19.29 0.86
C ASP A 75 7.69 20.61 0.69
N GLY A 76 7.11 21.72 1.21
CA GLY A 76 7.74 23.03 1.18
C GLY A 76 7.30 23.94 2.32
N VAL A 77 8.24 24.78 2.81
CA VAL A 77 7.98 25.77 3.87
C VAL A 77 8.76 27.04 3.53
N TRP A 78 8.11 28.19 3.61
CA TRP A 78 8.77 29.50 3.44
C TRP A 78 7.98 30.60 4.16
N THR A 79 8.50 31.81 4.16
CA THR A 79 7.82 32.98 4.70
C THR A 79 7.44 33.90 3.55
N GLU A 80 6.16 34.14 3.38
CA GLU A 80 5.65 35.11 2.40
C GLU A 80 4.98 36.28 3.12
N ASN A 81 5.41 37.52 2.82
CA ASN A 81 4.89 38.71 3.46
C ASN A 81 4.89 38.64 5.01
N LYS A 82 5.90 38.08 5.61
CA LYS A 82 6.02 37.79 7.05
C LYS A 82 5.04 36.77 7.59
N THR A 83 4.44 35.98 6.75
CA THR A 83 3.51 34.93 7.13
C THR A 83 4.12 33.58 6.78
N LEU A 84 4.11 32.66 7.73
CA LEU A 84 4.53 31.27 7.52
C LEU A 84 3.63 30.63 6.45
N THR A 85 4.24 30.04 5.42
CA THR A 85 3.53 29.33 4.37
C THR A 85 4.01 27.88 4.33
N VAL A 86 3.06 26.96 4.25
CA VAL A 86 3.29 25.51 4.20
C VAL A 86 2.71 24.97 2.92
N GLU A 87 3.50 24.22 2.17
CA GLU A 87 3.07 23.59 0.91
C GLU A 87 3.01 22.08 1.05
N GLU A 88 1.92 21.51 0.57
CA GLU A 88 1.75 20.07 0.36
C GLU A 88 1.43 19.80 -1.12
N ILE A 89 2.19 18.95 -1.76
CA ILE A 89 2.08 18.64 -3.19
C ILE A 89 1.40 17.27 -3.36
N LYS A 90 0.36 17.22 -4.18
CA LYS A 90 -0.34 15.98 -4.52
C LYS A 90 -0.38 15.78 -6.02
N THR A 91 -0.18 14.56 -6.44
CA THR A 91 -0.20 14.17 -7.87
C THR A 91 -1.23 13.08 -8.12
N SER A 92 -1.99 13.20 -9.20
CA SER A 92 -2.96 12.20 -9.62
C SER A 92 -3.17 12.28 -11.13
N ALA A 93 -3.61 11.18 -11.74
CA ALA A 93 -4.06 11.20 -13.13
C ALA A 93 -5.41 11.91 -13.32
N ARG A 94 -6.24 11.96 -12.25
CA ARG A 94 -7.57 12.61 -12.26
C ARG A 94 -7.45 14.12 -12.10
N SER A 95 -8.44 14.85 -12.62
CA SER A 95 -8.58 16.27 -12.32
C SER A 95 -8.97 16.50 -10.85
N TRP A 96 -8.78 17.70 -10.34
CA TRP A 96 -9.20 18.06 -8.97
C TRP A 96 -10.72 17.92 -8.76
N GLU A 97 -11.49 18.24 -9.78
CA GLU A 97 -12.95 18.17 -9.78
C GLU A 97 -13.44 16.72 -9.63
N GLU A 98 -12.73 15.77 -10.25
CA GLU A 98 -13.02 14.33 -10.18
C GLU A 98 -12.58 13.67 -8.88
N CYS A 99 -11.78 14.35 -8.07
CA CYS A 99 -11.41 13.85 -6.76
C CYS A 99 -12.61 13.84 -5.82
N SER A 100 -12.82 12.72 -5.13
CA SER A 100 -13.85 12.64 -4.09
C SER A 100 -13.59 13.65 -2.96
N GLN A 101 -14.65 14.10 -2.30
CA GLN A 101 -14.51 15.00 -1.16
C GLN A 101 -13.59 14.38 -0.08
N ASN A 102 -13.73 13.11 0.21
CA ASN A 102 -12.86 12.39 1.14
C ASN A 102 -11.36 12.49 0.78
N THR A 103 -11.02 12.38 -0.51
CA THR A 103 -9.63 12.55 -0.96
C THR A 103 -9.14 13.97 -0.71
N LYS A 104 -9.97 14.97 -1.01
CA LYS A 104 -9.67 16.39 -0.74
C LYS A 104 -9.48 16.66 0.74
N ASP A 105 -10.37 16.13 1.57
CA ASP A 105 -10.31 16.30 3.03
C ASP A 105 -9.05 15.70 3.63
N ARG A 106 -8.61 14.52 3.16
CA ARG A 106 -7.34 13.92 3.59
C ARG A 106 -6.13 14.76 3.19
N TYR A 107 -6.12 15.32 1.99
CA TYR A 107 -5.03 16.18 1.54
C TYR A 107 -4.93 17.44 2.38
N TRP A 108 -6.07 18.09 2.64
CA TRP A 108 -6.13 19.26 3.49
C TRP A 108 -5.77 18.95 4.95
N ALA A 109 -6.25 17.85 5.51
CA ALA A 109 -5.92 17.44 6.87
C ALA A 109 -4.39 17.27 7.05
N GLN A 110 -3.73 16.60 6.11
CA GLN A 110 -2.28 16.43 6.14
C GLN A 110 -1.55 17.79 6.11
N ALA A 111 -1.94 18.68 5.21
CA ALA A 111 -1.35 20.02 5.09
C ALA A 111 -1.59 20.87 6.36
N ARG A 112 -2.79 20.80 6.96
CA ARG A 112 -3.14 21.50 8.22
C ARG A 112 -2.32 21.00 9.40
N ILE A 113 -2.09 19.69 9.50
CA ILE A 113 -1.24 19.12 10.55
C ILE A 113 0.18 19.67 10.46
N TYR A 114 0.74 19.75 9.25
CA TYR A 114 2.06 20.38 9.07
C TYR A 114 2.03 21.86 9.44
N GLY A 115 0.97 22.59 9.09
CA GLY A 115 0.76 23.96 9.54
C GLY A 115 0.72 24.10 11.05
N HIS A 116 -0.04 23.24 11.73
CA HIS A 116 -0.09 23.20 13.20
C HIS A 116 1.29 22.99 13.82
N LEU A 117 2.01 21.95 13.39
CA LEU A 117 3.34 21.63 13.94
C LEU A 117 4.36 22.76 13.71
N LEU A 118 4.29 23.42 12.56
CA LEU A 118 5.17 24.56 12.24
C LEU A 118 4.81 25.81 13.02
N CYS A 119 3.52 26.15 13.17
CA CYS A 119 3.11 27.26 14.04
C CYS A 119 3.60 27.04 15.47
N GLN A 120 3.45 25.83 15.99
CA GLN A 120 3.95 25.49 17.33
C GLN A 120 5.48 25.60 17.44
N GLN A 121 6.23 25.07 16.45
CA GLN A 121 7.68 25.05 16.45
C GLN A 121 8.31 26.43 16.24
N ARG A 122 7.68 27.29 15.39
CA ARG A 122 8.20 28.60 15.03
C ARG A 122 7.55 29.73 15.82
N HIS A 123 6.59 29.44 16.70
CA HIS A 123 5.83 30.39 17.52
C HIS A 123 5.08 31.41 16.67
N GLU A 124 4.43 30.92 15.59
CA GLU A 124 3.63 31.74 14.69
C GLU A 124 2.14 31.67 15.06
N ASP A 125 1.44 32.81 14.99
CA ASP A 125 0.04 32.93 15.34
C ASP A 125 -0.90 32.42 14.23
N HIS A 126 -0.42 32.33 13.01
CA HIS A 126 -1.17 31.87 11.83
C HIS A 126 -0.25 31.33 10.74
N ALA A 127 -0.78 30.52 9.86
CA ALA A 127 -0.11 30.02 8.68
C ALA A 127 -1.00 30.08 7.44
N VAL A 128 -0.39 30.25 6.29
CA VAL A 128 -0.99 30.01 4.98
C VAL A 128 -0.71 28.54 4.61
N ILE A 129 -1.76 27.79 4.41
CA ILE A 129 -1.69 26.39 3.98
C ILE A 129 -1.94 26.35 2.47
N THR A 130 -0.99 25.83 1.73
CA THR A 130 -1.05 25.73 0.27
C THR A 130 -1.09 24.27 -0.14
N LEU A 131 -2.14 23.88 -0.81
CA LEU A 131 -2.26 22.56 -1.44
C LEU A 131 -2.00 22.71 -2.95
N VAL A 132 -0.94 22.08 -3.44
CA VAL A 132 -0.59 22.04 -4.86
C VAL A 132 -1.00 20.70 -5.43
N TYR A 133 -1.96 20.72 -6.33
CA TYR A 133 -2.45 19.52 -6.99
C TYR A 133 -2.01 19.50 -8.45
N VAL A 134 -1.36 18.41 -8.85
CA VAL A 134 -0.88 18.22 -10.22
C VAL A 134 -1.61 17.06 -10.88
N GLN A 135 -2.35 17.37 -11.92
CA GLN A 135 -2.92 16.35 -12.78
C GLN A 135 -1.84 15.85 -13.75
N THR A 136 -1.38 14.62 -13.53
CA THR A 136 -0.25 14.04 -14.30
C THR A 136 -0.59 13.74 -15.76
N SER A 137 -1.87 13.61 -16.10
CA SER A 137 -2.35 13.38 -17.46
C SER A 137 -2.25 14.61 -18.38
N THR A 138 -2.33 15.80 -17.79
CA THR A 138 -2.37 17.09 -18.54
C THR A 138 -1.26 18.05 -18.13
N ASP A 139 -0.40 17.68 -17.16
CA ASP A 139 0.56 18.56 -16.49
C ASP A 139 -0.07 19.83 -15.89
N THR A 140 -1.38 19.80 -15.64
CA THR A 140 -2.10 20.94 -15.07
C THR A 140 -1.78 21.05 -13.58
N VAL A 141 -1.35 22.24 -13.16
CA VAL A 141 -1.04 22.55 -11.77
C VAL A 141 -2.13 23.46 -11.21
N SER A 142 -2.86 23.01 -10.22
CA SER A 142 -3.85 23.78 -9.46
C SER A 142 -3.29 24.10 -8.07
N ARG A 143 -3.46 25.33 -7.60
CA ARG A 143 -3.03 25.77 -6.27
C ARG A 143 -4.23 26.26 -5.48
N PHE A 144 -4.38 25.75 -4.28
CA PHE A 144 -5.44 26.11 -3.35
C PHE A 144 -4.79 26.59 -2.06
N THR A 145 -5.26 27.71 -1.54
CA THR A 145 -4.70 28.31 -0.32
C THR A 145 -5.80 28.62 0.67
N GLU A 146 -5.50 28.42 1.94
CA GLU A 146 -6.30 28.89 3.05
C GLU A 146 -5.37 29.49 4.11
N THR A 147 -5.87 30.50 4.83
CA THR A 147 -5.16 31.05 5.99
C THR A 147 -5.88 30.62 7.24
N LYS A 148 -5.16 30.00 8.17
CA LYS A 148 -5.72 29.56 9.45
C LYS A 148 -4.89 30.11 10.61
N SER A 149 -5.56 30.44 11.72
CA SER A 149 -4.88 30.75 12.96
C SER A 149 -4.25 29.50 13.59
N ALA A 150 -3.21 29.68 14.41
CA ALA A 150 -2.61 28.60 15.16
C ALA A 150 -3.63 27.92 16.09
N ALA A 151 -4.62 28.65 16.59
CA ALA A 151 -5.72 28.12 17.40
C ALA A 151 -6.63 27.18 16.57
N ASP A 152 -7.10 27.64 15.39
CA ASP A 152 -7.93 26.78 14.50
C ASP A 152 -7.19 25.52 14.07
N LEU A 153 -5.89 25.64 13.78
CA LEU A 153 -5.05 24.48 13.43
C LEU A 153 -4.86 23.51 14.60
N ALA A 154 -4.79 24.04 15.83
CA ALA A 154 -4.71 23.22 17.04
C ALA A 154 -6.03 22.52 17.34
N ASP A 155 -7.15 23.17 17.11
CA ASP A 155 -8.49 22.57 17.25
C ASP A 155 -8.69 21.47 16.20
N ASP A 156 -8.39 21.71 14.91
CA ASP A 156 -8.42 20.72 13.84
C ASP A 156 -7.55 19.48 14.21
N PHE A 157 -6.35 19.71 14.74
CA PHE A 157 -5.44 18.62 15.15
C PHE A 157 -5.98 17.85 16.36
N THR A 158 -6.57 18.53 17.33
CA THR A 158 -7.15 17.94 18.54
C THR A 158 -8.33 17.04 18.19
N ASP A 159 -9.22 17.47 17.31
CA ASP A 159 -10.35 16.66 16.84
C ASP A 159 -9.88 15.35 16.18
N LEU A 160 -8.84 15.44 15.33
CA LEU A 160 -8.22 14.24 14.74
C LEU A 160 -7.52 13.36 15.76
N LEU A 161 -6.90 13.96 16.78
CA LEU A 161 -6.22 13.24 17.84
C LEU A 161 -7.20 12.48 18.74
N ASP A 162 -8.35 13.07 19.06
CA ASP A 162 -9.39 12.41 19.86
C ASP A 162 -9.92 11.17 19.13
N GLU A 163 -10.15 11.29 17.83
CA GLU A 163 -10.55 10.18 16.98
C GLU A 163 -9.46 9.07 16.95
N PHE A 164 -8.22 9.47 16.85
CA PHE A 164 -7.07 8.56 16.80
C PHE A 164 -6.78 7.90 18.14
N THR A 165 -7.04 8.59 19.25
CA THR A 165 -6.84 8.07 20.60
C THR A 165 -7.64 6.78 20.82
N ALA A 166 -8.87 6.69 20.29
CA ALA A 166 -9.67 5.48 20.36
C ALA A 166 -8.96 4.28 19.67
N TRP A 167 -8.37 4.53 18.50
CA TRP A 167 -7.59 3.52 17.77
C TRP A 167 -6.32 3.13 18.49
N LEU A 168 -5.58 4.08 19.02
CA LEU A 168 -4.36 3.82 19.79
C LEU A 168 -4.67 3.01 21.04
N LYS A 169 -5.78 3.31 21.72
CA LYS A 169 -6.24 2.54 22.86
C LYS A 169 -6.51 1.09 22.49
N LEU A 170 -7.29 0.85 21.44
CA LEU A 170 -7.57 -0.50 20.95
C LEU A 170 -6.26 -1.25 20.60
N ARG A 171 -5.34 -0.61 19.88
CA ARG A 171 -4.04 -1.19 19.52
C ARG A 171 -3.19 -1.48 20.76
N SER A 172 -3.12 -0.55 21.71
CA SER A 172 -2.40 -0.75 22.98
C SER A 172 -2.96 -1.93 23.76
N ASP A 173 -4.28 -2.05 23.87
CA ASP A 173 -4.93 -3.15 24.58
C ASP A 173 -4.67 -4.50 23.88
N ILE A 174 -4.72 -4.54 22.56
CA ILE A 174 -4.34 -5.73 21.76
C ILE A 174 -2.88 -6.11 22.04
N ILE A 175 -1.94 -5.15 21.99
CA ILE A 175 -0.52 -5.40 22.25
C ILE A 175 -0.29 -5.88 23.70
N LYS A 176 -0.96 -5.29 24.69
CA LYS A 176 -0.87 -5.71 26.10
C LYS A 176 -1.37 -7.15 26.27
N GLN A 177 -2.51 -7.49 25.73
CA GLN A 177 -3.06 -8.86 25.76
C GLN A 177 -2.13 -9.85 25.06
N ARG A 178 -1.63 -9.48 23.86
CA ARG A 178 -0.63 -10.28 23.13
C ARG A 178 0.59 -10.56 23.99
N ASN A 179 1.24 -9.52 24.52
CA ASN A 179 2.48 -9.64 25.28
C ASN A 179 2.29 -10.46 26.56
N ALA A 180 1.17 -10.26 27.27
CA ALA A 180 0.81 -11.06 28.44
C ALA A 180 0.65 -12.56 28.07
N SER A 181 -0.01 -12.85 26.96
CA SER A 181 -0.18 -14.22 26.47
C SER A 181 1.13 -14.87 26.03
N ILE A 182 2.03 -14.10 25.38
CA ILE A 182 3.35 -14.59 24.95
C ILE A 182 4.25 -14.93 26.14
N ALA A 183 4.15 -14.20 27.25
CA ALA A 183 4.96 -14.46 28.46
C ALA A 183 4.75 -15.90 28.98
N THR A 184 3.54 -16.39 28.94
CA THR A 184 3.16 -17.74 29.42
C THR A 184 3.12 -18.80 28.31
N LEU A 185 3.20 -18.40 27.04
CA LEU A 185 3.11 -19.29 25.88
C LEU A 185 4.24 -20.35 25.91
N LYS A 186 3.86 -21.62 25.91
CA LYS A 186 4.77 -22.75 25.74
C LYS A 186 4.76 -23.24 24.30
N PHE A 187 5.80 -23.97 23.91
CA PHE A 187 5.80 -24.64 22.62
C PHE A 187 4.58 -25.57 22.51
N PRO A 188 3.77 -25.52 21.41
CA PRO A 188 2.46 -26.16 21.37
C PRO A 188 2.50 -27.68 21.19
N PHE A 189 3.66 -28.30 21.27
CA PHE A 189 3.83 -29.74 21.23
C PHE A 189 4.56 -30.23 22.48
N PRO A 190 4.31 -31.49 22.93
CA PRO A 190 4.95 -32.03 24.13
C PRO A 190 6.48 -32.07 24.05
N GLN A 191 7.02 -32.25 22.84
CA GLN A 191 8.45 -32.38 22.61
C GLN A 191 8.84 -31.76 21.26
N TYR A 192 10.05 -31.22 21.17
CA TYR A 192 10.67 -30.84 19.91
C TYR A 192 11.07 -32.08 19.12
N ARG A 193 10.88 -32.04 17.80
CA ARG A 193 11.49 -33.03 16.90
C ARG A 193 13.00 -32.77 16.79
N THR A 194 13.75 -33.76 16.33
CA THR A 194 15.19 -33.64 16.10
C THR A 194 15.50 -32.43 15.22
N GLY A 195 16.42 -31.54 15.67
CA GLY A 195 16.83 -30.32 14.98
C GLY A 195 15.82 -29.16 15.05
N GLN A 196 14.63 -29.38 15.60
CA GLN A 196 13.57 -28.35 15.63
C GLN A 196 13.86 -27.26 16.66
N HIS A 197 14.44 -27.61 17.80
CA HIS A 197 14.83 -26.65 18.84
C HIS A 197 15.97 -25.76 18.37
N GLU A 198 17.00 -26.36 17.76
CA GLU A 198 18.16 -25.65 17.22
C GLU A 198 17.72 -24.67 16.10
N PHE A 199 16.77 -25.09 15.27
CA PHE A 199 16.21 -24.23 14.24
C PHE A 199 15.45 -23.04 14.85
N ALA A 200 14.57 -23.28 15.81
CA ALA A 200 13.86 -22.21 16.51
C ALA A 200 14.80 -21.21 17.19
N ALA A 201 15.86 -21.73 17.84
CA ALA A 201 16.88 -20.90 18.47
C ALA A 201 17.67 -20.07 17.45
N ALA A 202 17.98 -20.63 16.28
CA ALA A 202 18.65 -19.90 15.20
C ALA A 202 17.77 -18.76 14.65
N VAL A 203 16.47 -18.98 14.49
CA VAL A 203 15.51 -17.94 14.07
C VAL A 203 15.46 -16.82 15.11
N TYR A 204 15.29 -17.13 16.38
CA TYR A 204 15.28 -16.12 17.45
C TYR A 204 16.58 -15.31 17.48
N LYS A 205 17.73 -15.99 17.36
CA LYS A 205 19.04 -15.33 17.31
C LYS A 205 19.17 -14.41 16.07
N ALA A 206 18.66 -14.83 14.93
CA ALA A 206 18.68 -14.02 13.71
C ALA A 206 17.85 -12.73 13.90
N ILE A 207 16.67 -12.82 14.53
CA ILE A 207 15.85 -11.65 14.88
C ILE A 207 16.61 -10.74 15.84
N TYR A 208 17.16 -11.29 16.91
CA TYR A 208 17.90 -10.53 17.93
C TYR A 208 19.10 -9.78 17.34
N SER A 209 19.86 -10.43 16.45
CA SER A 209 21.05 -9.85 15.81
C SER A 209 20.75 -9.07 14.53
N ARG A 210 19.47 -8.94 14.11
CA ARG A 210 19.04 -8.34 12.84
C ARG A 210 19.75 -8.92 11.64
N ALA A 211 20.00 -10.23 11.66
CA ALA A 211 20.74 -10.95 10.64
C ALA A 211 19.80 -11.64 9.65
N ARG A 212 20.33 -11.91 8.44
CA ARG A 212 19.67 -12.78 7.47
C ARG A 212 20.02 -14.23 7.78
N LEU A 213 19.01 -15.12 7.76
CA LEU A 213 19.17 -16.54 8.01
C LEU A 213 18.61 -17.35 6.84
N PHE A 214 19.42 -18.24 6.29
CA PHE A 214 18.99 -19.23 5.32
C PHE A 214 19.07 -20.61 5.98
N VAL A 215 17.96 -21.36 5.92
CA VAL A 215 17.87 -22.68 6.53
C VAL A 215 17.36 -23.67 5.51
N GLN A 216 18.06 -24.78 5.39
CA GLN A 216 17.60 -25.95 4.66
C GLN A 216 17.19 -27.03 5.65
N ALA A 217 15.91 -27.43 5.63
CA ALA A 217 15.38 -28.45 6.48
C ALA A 217 14.48 -29.43 5.68
N PRO A 218 14.52 -30.73 5.96
CA PRO A 218 13.66 -31.72 5.31
C PRO A 218 12.16 -31.42 5.48
N THR A 219 11.33 -31.96 4.60
CA THR A 219 9.87 -31.93 4.77
C THR A 219 9.45 -32.67 6.04
N GLY A 220 8.39 -32.22 6.70
CA GLY A 220 7.87 -32.89 7.90
C GLY A 220 8.60 -32.56 9.21
N THR A 221 9.68 -31.78 9.21
CA THR A 221 10.40 -31.37 10.41
C THR A 221 9.68 -30.30 11.24
N GLY A 222 8.53 -29.80 10.77
CA GLY A 222 7.79 -28.75 11.46
C GLY A 222 8.40 -27.34 11.26
N LYS A 223 8.92 -27.05 10.06
CA LYS A 223 9.53 -25.76 9.70
C LYS A 223 8.68 -24.55 10.12
N THR A 224 7.39 -24.58 9.79
CA THR A 224 6.48 -23.45 10.02
C THR A 224 6.38 -23.06 11.51
N ILE A 225 6.15 -24.03 12.39
CA ILE A 225 6.09 -23.73 13.82
C ILE A 225 7.46 -23.37 14.40
N SER A 226 8.55 -23.91 13.85
CA SER A 226 9.92 -23.59 14.27
C SER A 226 10.37 -22.18 13.84
N THR A 227 9.66 -21.55 12.89
CA THR A 227 9.87 -20.17 12.53
C THR A 227 8.87 -19.23 13.20
N LEU A 228 7.58 -19.56 13.24
CA LEU A 228 6.55 -18.70 13.83
C LEU A 228 6.67 -18.61 15.36
N PHE A 229 6.88 -19.73 16.07
CA PHE A 229 6.95 -19.70 17.52
C PHE A 229 8.07 -18.78 18.08
N PRO A 230 9.34 -18.88 17.63
CA PRO A 230 10.39 -17.96 18.07
C PRO A 230 10.15 -16.51 17.62
N THR A 231 9.48 -16.30 16.47
CA THR A 231 9.09 -14.98 15.99
C THR A 231 8.07 -14.33 16.94
N ILE A 232 7.05 -15.08 17.37
CA ILE A 232 6.10 -14.63 18.41
C ILE A 232 6.82 -14.34 19.73
N LYS A 233 7.74 -15.21 20.17
CA LYS A 233 8.55 -14.95 21.38
C LYS A 233 9.38 -13.66 21.26
N ALA A 234 9.94 -13.38 20.09
CA ALA A 234 10.71 -12.17 19.84
C ALA A 234 9.81 -10.90 19.88
N MET A 235 8.55 -10.99 19.43
CA MET A 235 7.56 -9.91 19.60
C MET A 235 7.31 -9.61 21.08
N GLY A 236 7.09 -10.64 21.91
CA GLY A 236 6.92 -10.48 23.35
C GLY A 236 8.14 -9.89 24.07
N SER A 237 9.32 -10.01 23.47
CA SER A 237 10.56 -9.40 23.95
C SER A 237 10.80 -7.98 23.39
N GLY A 238 9.88 -7.44 22.59
CA GLY A 238 9.98 -6.12 21.99
C GLY A 238 11.03 -5.98 20.88
N LEU A 239 11.52 -7.10 20.31
CA LEU A 239 12.53 -7.10 19.25
C LEU A 239 11.94 -6.74 17.89
N ILE A 240 10.69 -7.11 17.65
CA ILE A 240 9.92 -6.82 16.44
C ILE A 240 8.46 -6.53 16.79
N GLN A 241 7.77 -5.77 15.95
CA GLN A 241 6.34 -5.46 16.13
C GLN A 241 5.45 -6.31 15.22
N ARG A 242 5.92 -6.65 14.02
CA ARG A 242 5.15 -7.38 13.00
C ARG A 242 6.00 -8.39 12.26
N ALA A 243 5.38 -9.50 11.88
CA ALA A 243 6.00 -10.48 11.02
C ALA A 243 5.17 -10.73 9.75
N PHE A 244 5.85 -10.88 8.62
CA PHE A 244 5.25 -11.32 7.35
C PHE A 244 5.68 -12.75 7.07
N TYR A 245 4.71 -13.66 6.97
CA TYR A 245 4.93 -15.03 6.55
C TYR A 245 4.58 -15.16 5.07
N LEU A 246 5.61 -15.23 4.24
CA LEU A 246 5.51 -15.21 2.78
C LEU A 246 5.57 -16.61 2.21
N THR A 247 4.61 -16.96 1.37
CA THR A 247 4.47 -18.29 0.79
C THR A 247 4.01 -18.23 -0.67
N ALA A 248 4.43 -19.22 -1.47
CA ALA A 248 4.07 -19.32 -2.88
C ALA A 248 2.76 -20.08 -3.15
N LYS A 249 2.23 -20.84 -2.17
CA LYS A 249 1.15 -21.80 -2.39
C LYS A 249 0.07 -21.71 -1.30
N GLN A 250 -1.18 -21.94 -1.69
CA GLN A 250 -2.31 -22.00 -0.74
C GLN A 250 -2.17 -23.09 0.33
N SER A 251 -1.56 -24.24 -0.01
CA SER A 251 -1.34 -25.33 0.95
C SER A 251 -0.41 -24.92 2.08
N THR A 252 0.64 -24.15 1.78
CA THR A 252 1.58 -23.66 2.80
C THR A 252 0.99 -22.52 3.64
N ARG A 253 0.06 -21.72 3.10
CA ARG A 253 -0.73 -20.77 3.90
C ARG A 253 -1.52 -21.46 4.98
N ARG A 254 -2.23 -22.53 4.64
CA ARG A 254 -3.00 -23.34 5.62
C ARG A 254 -2.12 -23.88 6.73
N VAL A 255 -0.88 -24.28 6.44
CA VAL A 255 0.04 -24.77 7.48
C VAL A 255 0.44 -23.63 8.43
N ALA A 256 0.61 -22.40 7.91
CA ALA A 256 0.88 -21.23 8.76
C ALA A 256 -0.35 -20.86 9.61
N GLU A 257 -1.55 -20.88 9.05
CA GLU A 257 -2.81 -20.69 9.79
C GLU A 257 -2.97 -21.74 10.90
N GLN A 258 -2.72 -23.02 10.61
CA GLN A 258 -2.76 -24.09 11.59
C GLN A 258 -1.71 -23.90 12.70
N ALA A 259 -0.53 -23.41 12.37
CA ALA A 259 0.50 -23.13 13.39
C ALA A 259 0.06 -21.97 14.30
N MET A 260 -0.58 -20.94 13.76
CA MET A 260 -1.15 -19.86 14.57
C MET A 260 -2.32 -20.39 15.43
N ALA A 261 -3.19 -21.23 14.87
CA ALA A 261 -4.29 -21.85 15.60
C ALA A 261 -3.80 -22.70 16.78
N LEU A 262 -2.79 -23.55 16.57
CA LEU A 262 -2.18 -24.35 17.63
C LEU A 262 -1.59 -23.49 18.76
N MET A 263 -1.01 -22.34 18.43
CA MET A 263 -0.52 -21.40 19.44
C MET A 263 -1.67 -20.67 20.15
N ALA A 264 -2.76 -20.36 19.44
CA ALA A 264 -3.95 -19.77 20.02
C ALA A 264 -4.65 -20.74 20.99
N ASP A 265 -4.76 -22.03 20.65
CA ASP A 265 -5.24 -23.08 21.55
C ASP A 265 -4.37 -23.24 22.79
N ALA A 266 -3.07 -22.91 22.67
CA ALA A 266 -2.13 -22.87 23.79
C ALA A 266 -2.17 -21.53 24.57
N GLY A 267 -3.10 -20.62 24.24
CA GLY A 267 -3.37 -19.37 24.95
C GLY A 267 -2.77 -18.11 24.32
N LEU A 268 -2.20 -18.18 23.11
CA LEU A 268 -1.71 -17.00 22.40
C LEU A 268 -2.88 -16.10 21.96
N ARG A 269 -2.74 -14.79 22.17
CA ARG A 269 -3.69 -13.75 21.78
C ARG A 269 -3.13 -12.78 20.69
N ALA A 270 -2.16 -13.25 19.91
CA ALA A 270 -1.64 -12.48 18.78
C ALA A 270 -2.62 -12.48 17.60
N LYS A 271 -2.81 -11.31 16.98
CA LYS A 271 -3.63 -11.17 15.78
C LYS A 271 -2.88 -11.66 14.55
N SER A 272 -3.46 -12.58 13.81
CA SER A 272 -2.93 -13.03 12.53
C SER A 272 -3.95 -12.86 11.41
N ILE A 273 -3.51 -12.49 10.23
CA ILE A 273 -4.35 -12.36 9.05
C ILE A 273 -3.78 -13.10 7.86
N THR A 274 -4.64 -13.75 7.08
CA THR A 274 -4.28 -14.34 5.79
C THR A 274 -4.84 -13.50 4.66
N LEU A 275 -3.96 -12.80 3.93
CA LEU A 275 -4.35 -12.03 2.77
C LEU A 275 -4.65 -12.94 1.58
N THR A 276 -5.81 -12.75 1.00
CA THR A 276 -6.30 -13.48 -0.18
C THR A 276 -6.36 -12.53 -1.38
N ALA A 277 -6.02 -13.02 -2.57
CA ALA A 277 -6.07 -12.23 -3.78
C ALA A 277 -7.50 -11.73 -4.06
N LYS A 278 -7.63 -10.52 -4.61
CA LYS A 278 -8.90 -9.85 -4.88
C LYS A 278 -9.87 -10.76 -5.63
N ASP A 279 -9.44 -11.31 -6.77
CA ASP A 279 -10.26 -12.19 -7.62
C ASP A 279 -10.79 -13.44 -6.91
N THR A 280 -10.18 -13.80 -5.76
CA THR A 280 -10.56 -14.99 -5.00
C THR A 280 -11.52 -14.68 -3.85
N ILE A 281 -11.42 -13.46 -3.27
CA ILE A 281 -12.20 -13.08 -2.08
C ILE A 281 -13.41 -12.20 -2.42
N THR A 282 -13.43 -11.54 -3.58
CA THR A 282 -14.57 -10.73 -4.05
C THR A 282 -15.85 -11.58 -4.08
N PHE A 283 -16.94 -11.00 -3.60
CA PHE A 283 -18.22 -11.71 -3.56
C PHE A 283 -18.86 -11.80 -4.94
N ALA A 284 -19.50 -12.91 -5.25
CA ALA A 284 -20.14 -13.14 -6.55
C ALA A 284 -21.36 -12.21 -6.82
N ASP A 285 -21.90 -11.57 -5.79
CA ASP A 285 -23.01 -10.63 -5.86
C ASP A 285 -22.55 -9.15 -5.86
N GLU A 286 -21.23 -8.91 -5.94
CA GLU A 286 -20.70 -7.57 -6.13
C GLU A 286 -20.94 -7.08 -7.55
N SER A 287 -21.25 -5.78 -7.67
CA SER A 287 -21.33 -5.11 -8.98
C SER A 287 -19.93 -4.68 -9.42
N ASP A 288 -19.62 -4.89 -10.69
CA ASP A 288 -18.40 -4.35 -11.31
C ASP A 288 -18.41 -2.81 -11.40
N ASP A 289 -19.63 -2.20 -11.38
CA ASP A 289 -19.79 -0.75 -11.31
C ASP A 289 -19.68 -0.28 -9.85
N PRO A 290 -18.61 0.45 -9.49
CA PRO A 290 -18.41 0.93 -8.12
C PRO A 290 -19.56 1.81 -7.60
N SER A 291 -20.26 2.52 -8.50
CA SER A 291 -21.38 3.40 -8.12
C SER A 291 -22.64 2.63 -7.74
N GLN A 292 -22.69 1.32 -8.02
CA GLN A 292 -23.80 0.42 -7.73
C GLN A 292 -23.39 -0.71 -6.76
N ASN A 293 -22.13 -0.78 -6.37
CA ASN A 293 -21.63 -1.82 -5.49
C ASN A 293 -21.91 -1.45 -4.02
N PRO A 294 -22.85 -2.12 -3.32
CA PRO A 294 -23.21 -1.79 -1.95
C PRO A 294 -22.05 -1.97 -0.96
N TYR A 295 -21.07 -2.83 -1.28
CA TYR A 295 -19.91 -3.07 -0.45
C TYR A 295 -18.87 -1.95 -0.53
N MET A 296 -18.94 -1.13 -1.60
CA MET A 296 -18.07 0.03 -1.81
C MET A 296 -18.71 1.35 -1.37
N LEU A 297 -20.02 1.51 -1.58
CA LEU A 297 -20.77 2.71 -1.18
C LEU A 297 -20.79 2.84 0.34
N GLY A 298 -20.39 3.99 0.88
CA GLY A 298 -20.30 4.28 2.31
C GLY A 298 -19.36 3.33 3.08
N TYR A 299 -18.36 2.78 2.40
CA TYR A 299 -17.42 1.81 2.96
C TYR A 299 -16.73 2.34 4.22
N TYR A 300 -16.15 3.55 4.14
CA TYR A 300 -15.38 4.12 5.25
C TYR A 300 -16.25 4.49 6.45
N ASP A 301 -17.53 4.79 6.25
CA ASP A 301 -18.47 5.08 7.33
C ASP A 301 -18.77 3.83 8.19
N ARG A 302 -18.69 2.65 7.56
CA ARG A 302 -18.90 1.35 8.21
C ARG A 302 -17.60 0.67 8.66
N LEU A 303 -16.45 1.11 8.15
CA LEU A 303 -15.15 0.46 8.38
C LEU A 303 -14.79 0.45 9.87
N LYS A 304 -14.90 1.59 10.58
CA LYS A 304 -14.49 1.71 11.98
C LYS A 304 -15.24 0.74 12.89
N PRO A 305 -16.60 0.74 12.94
CA PRO A 305 -17.33 -0.22 13.77
C PRO A 305 -17.06 -1.68 13.35
N ALA A 306 -16.83 -1.96 12.07
CA ALA A 306 -16.51 -3.30 11.60
C ALA A 306 -15.13 -3.77 12.07
N LEU A 307 -14.11 -2.90 12.04
CA LEU A 307 -12.77 -3.21 12.56
C LEU A 307 -12.81 -3.44 14.08
N HIS A 308 -13.53 -2.61 14.83
CA HIS A 308 -13.73 -2.83 16.27
C HIS A 308 -14.35 -4.20 16.55
N ASP A 309 -15.48 -4.49 15.90
CA ASP A 309 -16.19 -5.76 16.06
C ASP A 309 -15.28 -6.97 15.72
N LEU A 310 -14.54 -6.89 14.62
CA LEU A 310 -13.59 -7.95 14.20
C LEU A 310 -12.46 -8.13 15.21
N LEU A 311 -11.79 -7.03 15.60
CA LEU A 311 -10.58 -7.07 16.41
C LEU A 311 -10.86 -7.40 17.89
N GLU A 312 -12.06 -7.13 18.40
CA GLU A 312 -12.45 -7.52 19.75
C GLU A 312 -12.74 -9.02 19.86
N HIS A 313 -13.28 -9.63 18.81
CA HIS A 313 -13.78 -11.00 18.88
C HIS A 313 -12.84 -12.05 18.26
N GLU A 314 -11.99 -11.65 17.31
CA GLU A 314 -11.18 -12.59 16.51
C GLU A 314 -9.68 -12.34 16.65
N ASP A 315 -8.91 -13.44 16.85
CA ASP A 315 -7.44 -13.38 16.85
C ASP A 315 -6.86 -13.94 15.53
N GLN A 316 -7.64 -14.74 14.80
CA GLN A 316 -7.22 -15.36 13.55
C GLN A 316 -8.14 -14.95 12.40
N LEU A 317 -7.70 -13.95 11.66
CA LEU A 317 -8.43 -13.35 10.56
C LEU A 317 -8.17 -14.16 9.27
N THR A 318 -8.75 -15.34 9.22
CA THR A 318 -8.73 -16.18 8.02
C THR A 318 -9.66 -15.62 6.95
N ARG A 319 -9.55 -16.12 5.71
CA ARG A 319 -10.46 -15.73 4.62
C ARG A 319 -11.93 -15.80 5.03
N SER A 320 -12.35 -16.92 5.64
CA SER A 320 -13.75 -17.12 6.02
C SER A 320 -14.22 -16.15 7.12
N VAL A 321 -13.34 -15.79 8.04
CA VAL A 321 -13.62 -14.77 9.07
C VAL A 321 -13.80 -13.40 8.41
N ILE A 322 -12.85 -12.98 7.55
CA ILE A 322 -12.95 -11.71 6.81
C ILE A 322 -14.24 -11.65 5.98
N GLU A 323 -14.56 -12.70 5.22
CA GLU A 323 -15.80 -12.78 4.43
C GLU A 323 -17.06 -12.66 5.31
N SER A 324 -17.07 -13.30 6.48
CA SER A 324 -18.19 -13.23 7.41
C SER A 324 -18.44 -11.83 7.96
N TYR A 325 -17.38 -11.15 8.42
CA TYR A 325 -17.48 -9.78 8.94
C TYR A 325 -17.72 -8.76 7.83
N ALA A 326 -17.12 -8.94 6.66
CA ALA A 326 -17.38 -8.11 5.50
C ALA A 326 -18.87 -8.18 5.07
N ARG A 327 -19.47 -9.36 5.08
CA ARG A 327 -20.92 -9.53 4.86
C ARG A 327 -21.75 -8.87 5.96
N LYS A 328 -21.40 -9.09 7.23
CA LYS A 328 -22.11 -8.53 8.39
C LYS A 328 -22.18 -7.01 8.32
N HIS A 329 -21.09 -6.36 7.90
CA HIS A 329 -20.96 -4.90 7.85
C HIS A 329 -21.11 -4.31 6.44
N THR A 330 -21.39 -5.11 5.43
CA THR A 330 -21.51 -4.70 4.02
C THR A 330 -20.27 -3.96 3.52
N LEU A 331 -19.11 -4.60 3.62
CA LEU A 331 -17.81 -4.06 3.20
C LEU A 331 -17.20 -4.93 2.09
N ASP A 332 -16.43 -4.31 1.18
CA ASP A 332 -15.58 -5.05 0.25
C ASP A 332 -14.59 -5.92 1.03
N PRO A 333 -14.61 -7.26 0.86
CA PRO A 333 -13.81 -8.15 1.69
C PRO A 333 -12.31 -8.04 1.44
N PHE A 334 -11.88 -7.65 0.23
CA PHE A 334 -10.48 -7.48 -0.08
C PHE A 334 -9.91 -6.24 0.63
N GLU A 335 -10.53 -5.08 0.45
CA GLU A 335 -10.11 -3.85 1.09
C GLU A 335 -10.23 -3.95 2.62
N PHE A 336 -11.29 -4.57 3.13
CA PHE A 336 -11.45 -4.83 4.56
C PHE A 336 -10.32 -5.68 5.12
N SER A 337 -9.86 -6.71 4.39
CA SER A 337 -8.71 -7.51 4.79
C SER A 337 -7.42 -6.68 4.84
N LEU A 338 -7.23 -5.76 3.89
CA LEU A 338 -6.09 -4.87 3.86
C LEU A 338 -6.11 -3.85 5.01
N ASP A 339 -7.28 -3.29 5.34
CA ASP A 339 -7.41 -2.36 6.47
C ASP A 339 -7.24 -3.08 7.82
N ALA A 340 -7.81 -4.28 7.99
CA ALA A 340 -7.62 -5.11 9.18
C ALA A 340 -6.15 -5.52 9.39
N SER A 341 -5.39 -5.72 8.31
CA SER A 341 -3.99 -6.12 8.38
C SER A 341 -3.09 -5.12 9.11
N LEU A 342 -3.48 -3.83 9.16
CA LEU A 342 -2.76 -2.79 9.90
C LEU A 342 -2.70 -3.05 11.41
N PHE A 343 -3.65 -3.80 11.94
CA PHE A 343 -3.76 -4.14 13.36
C PHE A 343 -3.19 -5.53 13.70
N CYS A 344 -2.72 -6.28 12.69
CA CYS A 344 -2.26 -7.64 12.88
C CYS A 344 -0.76 -7.72 13.19
N ASP A 345 -0.40 -8.69 14.03
CA ASP A 345 0.97 -9.00 14.42
C ASP A 345 1.66 -9.89 13.38
N VAL A 346 0.90 -10.80 12.76
CA VAL A 346 1.38 -11.73 11.73
C VAL A 346 0.53 -11.60 10.48
N VAL A 347 1.17 -11.27 9.35
CA VAL A 347 0.52 -11.20 8.04
C VAL A 347 1.00 -12.38 7.19
N ILE A 348 0.10 -13.31 6.90
CA ILE A 348 0.35 -14.48 6.05
C ILE A 348 -0.11 -14.11 4.64
N CYS A 349 0.80 -14.10 3.66
CA CYS A 349 0.47 -13.66 2.31
C CYS A 349 1.34 -14.30 1.23
N ASP A 350 0.99 -14.06 -0.04
CA ASP A 350 1.81 -14.47 -1.19
C ASP A 350 3.07 -13.60 -1.33
N TYR A 351 4.10 -14.12 -1.96
CA TYR A 351 5.32 -13.39 -2.30
C TYR A 351 5.05 -12.08 -3.04
N ASN A 352 3.99 -12.01 -3.86
CA ASN A 352 3.63 -10.83 -4.62
C ASN A 352 3.43 -9.61 -3.73
N TYR A 353 2.89 -9.79 -2.53
CA TYR A 353 2.62 -8.69 -1.61
C TYR A 353 3.88 -8.00 -1.05
N LEU A 354 5.07 -8.62 -1.20
CA LEU A 354 6.33 -7.99 -0.84
C LEU A 354 7.22 -7.71 -2.06
N PHE A 355 7.31 -8.65 -3.01
CA PHE A 355 8.34 -8.63 -4.03
C PHE A 355 7.87 -8.16 -5.41
N ASN A 356 6.55 -8.18 -5.68
CA ASN A 356 6.04 -7.73 -6.97
C ASN A 356 5.96 -6.19 -7.01
N PRO A 357 6.65 -5.52 -7.95
CA PRO A 357 6.68 -4.07 -8.02
C PRO A 357 5.30 -3.43 -8.29
N LEU A 358 4.32 -4.19 -8.79
CA LEU A 358 2.99 -3.69 -9.14
C LEU A 358 1.95 -3.87 -8.03
N VAL A 359 2.12 -4.88 -7.16
CA VAL A 359 1.09 -5.29 -6.18
C VAL A 359 1.59 -5.34 -4.73
N PHE A 360 2.83 -4.89 -4.46
CA PHE A 360 3.35 -4.89 -3.10
C PHE A 360 2.54 -3.99 -2.15
N LEU A 361 2.52 -4.34 -0.87
CA LEU A 361 1.77 -3.62 0.15
C LEU A 361 2.43 -2.28 0.49
N GLN A 362 2.19 -1.25 -0.32
CA GLN A 362 2.76 0.09 -0.12
C GLN A 362 2.49 0.65 1.28
N ARG A 363 1.32 0.34 1.87
CA ARG A 363 0.93 0.80 3.20
C ARG A 363 1.87 0.33 4.32
N PHE A 364 2.68 -0.72 4.07
CA PHE A 364 3.67 -1.23 5.04
C PHE A 364 5.11 -0.91 4.66
N PHE A 365 5.38 -0.57 3.39
CA PHE A 365 6.73 -0.51 2.86
C PHE A 365 7.05 0.85 2.21
N SER A 366 6.24 1.87 2.46
CA SER A 366 6.51 3.24 2.00
C SER A 366 7.75 3.84 2.66
N GLU A 367 8.03 3.43 3.89
CA GLU A 367 9.22 3.82 4.65
C GLU A 367 9.92 2.58 5.21
N ALA A 368 11.24 2.69 5.44
CA ALA A 368 12.01 1.61 6.05
C ALA A 368 11.64 1.47 7.53
N ASP A 369 11.15 0.30 7.93
CA ASP A 369 10.76 -0.01 9.29
C ASP A 369 11.55 -1.21 9.83
N ASP A 370 12.42 -0.95 10.78
CA ASP A 370 13.26 -1.95 11.46
C ASP A 370 12.48 -2.91 12.36
N SER A 371 11.22 -2.59 12.65
CA SER A 371 10.37 -3.39 13.55
C SER A 371 9.68 -4.56 12.85
N GLN A 372 9.85 -4.69 11.53
CA GLN A 372 9.27 -5.75 10.73
C GLN A 372 10.22 -6.92 10.52
N PHE A 373 9.68 -8.13 10.45
CA PHE A 373 10.45 -9.35 10.18
C PHE A 373 9.79 -10.20 9.10
N PHE A 374 10.60 -10.75 8.21
CA PHE A 374 10.13 -11.50 7.04
C PHE A 374 10.54 -12.97 7.12
N LEU A 375 9.55 -13.84 7.08
CA LEU A 375 9.70 -15.30 6.96
C LEU A 375 9.33 -15.71 5.54
N VAL A 376 10.31 -16.16 4.76
CA VAL A 376 10.12 -16.59 3.37
C VAL A 376 10.14 -18.10 3.31
N ASP A 377 8.95 -18.71 3.26
CA ASP A 377 8.81 -20.16 3.19
C ASP A 377 9.07 -20.68 1.77
N GLU A 378 9.74 -21.83 1.66
CA GLU A 378 10.11 -22.44 0.36
C GLU A 378 10.83 -21.46 -0.58
N ALA A 379 11.81 -20.72 -0.03
CA ALA A 379 12.51 -19.60 -0.71
C ALA A 379 13.17 -19.99 -2.06
N HIS A 380 13.38 -21.29 -2.32
CA HIS A 380 13.87 -21.75 -3.62
C HIS A 380 12.90 -21.42 -4.79
N ASN A 381 11.60 -21.23 -4.51
CA ASN A 381 10.62 -20.79 -5.51
C ASN A 381 10.75 -19.29 -5.84
N LEU A 382 11.42 -18.51 -4.99
CA LEU A 382 11.48 -17.05 -5.17
C LEU A 382 12.21 -16.65 -6.46
N VAL A 383 13.21 -17.43 -6.89
CA VAL A 383 13.97 -17.12 -8.11
C VAL A 383 13.10 -17.18 -9.36
N SER A 384 12.29 -18.25 -9.51
CA SER A 384 11.34 -18.35 -10.63
C SER A 384 10.23 -17.30 -10.54
N ARG A 385 9.67 -17.11 -9.35
CA ARG A 385 8.62 -16.10 -9.10
C ARG A 385 9.12 -14.68 -9.36
N ALA A 386 10.36 -14.35 -8.96
CA ALA A 386 10.93 -13.04 -9.25
C ALA A 386 11.10 -12.82 -10.76
N ARG A 387 11.54 -13.85 -11.50
CA ARG A 387 11.58 -13.74 -12.95
C ARG A 387 10.21 -13.42 -13.54
N ASP A 388 9.17 -14.14 -13.12
CA ASP A 388 7.79 -13.89 -13.58
C ASP A 388 7.32 -12.47 -13.22
N MET A 389 7.58 -12.00 -12.00
CA MET A 389 7.20 -10.67 -11.52
C MET A 389 7.87 -9.52 -12.28
N TYR A 390 9.09 -9.74 -12.78
CA TYR A 390 9.88 -8.74 -13.51
C TYR A 390 9.95 -9.01 -15.03
N THR A 391 9.15 -9.94 -15.54
CA THR A 391 9.02 -10.21 -16.96
C THR A 391 7.72 -9.62 -17.49
N ALA A 392 7.82 -8.84 -18.55
CA ALA A 392 6.67 -8.42 -19.35
C ALA A 392 6.81 -8.97 -20.77
N SER A 393 5.69 -9.36 -21.36
CA SER A 393 5.62 -9.83 -22.74
C SER A 393 4.64 -8.97 -23.54
N LEU A 394 5.01 -8.66 -24.76
CA LEU A 394 4.16 -7.97 -25.72
C LEU A 394 4.14 -8.78 -27.00
N THR A 395 2.96 -8.99 -27.57
CA THR A 395 2.83 -9.65 -28.85
C THR A 395 2.30 -8.70 -29.92
N ASN A 396 2.80 -8.88 -31.13
CA ASN A 396 2.29 -8.16 -32.30
C ASN A 396 0.79 -8.37 -32.51
N GLN A 397 0.34 -9.60 -32.22
CA GLN A 397 -1.03 -10.02 -32.43
C GLN A 397 -2.00 -9.27 -31.50
N ASP A 398 -1.60 -8.96 -30.27
CA ASP A 398 -2.44 -8.22 -29.31
C ASP A 398 -2.79 -6.82 -29.86
N PHE A 399 -1.80 -6.11 -30.41
CA PHE A 399 -2.03 -4.81 -31.05
C PHE A 399 -2.87 -4.90 -32.33
N VAL A 400 -2.75 -5.98 -33.11
CA VAL A 400 -3.57 -6.23 -34.29
C VAL A 400 -5.03 -6.48 -33.87
N ASN A 401 -5.24 -7.32 -32.87
CA ASN A 401 -6.56 -7.67 -32.35
C ASN A 401 -7.26 -6.44 -31.76
N LEU A 402 -6.56 -5.68 -30.92
CA LEU A 402 -7.09 -4.45 -30.34
C LEU A 402 -7.45 -3.42 -31.41
N LYS A 403 -6.60 -3.26 -32.43
CA LYS A 403 -6.89 -2.37 -33.56
C LYS A 403 -8.15 -2.80 -34.34
N GLN A 404 -8.37 -4.11 -34.49
CA GLN A 404 -9.59 -4.65 -35.12
C GLN A 404 -10.83 -4.41 -34.24
N ALA A 405 -10.73 -4.64 -32.95
CA ALA A 405 -11.81 -4.36 -31.99
C ALA A 405 -12.21 -2.89 -31.98
N LEU A 406 -11.26 -1.97 -32.12
CA LEU A 406 -11.51 -0.54 -32.18
C LEU A 406 -11.97 -0.05 -33.57
N ALA A 407 -11.89 -0.87 -34.64
CA ALA A 407 -12.18 -0.44 -36.01
C ALA A 407 -13.60 0.12 -36.23
N PRO A 408 -14.68 -0.42 -35.61
CA PRO A 408 -16.05 0.07 -35.78
C PRO A 408 -16.27 1.49 -35.22
N PHE A 409 -15.47 1.93 -34.28
CA PHE A 409 -15.68 3.16 -33.58
C PHE A 409 -14.97 4.35 -34.26
N LYS A 410 -15.58 5.53 -34.22
CA LYS A 410 -15.04 6.76 -34.85
C LYS A 410 -14.69 7.79 -33.81
N GLY A 411 -13.66 8.58 -34.05
CA GLY A 411 -13.22 9.66 -33.18
C GLY A 411 -11.79 10.08 -33.49
N THR A 412 -11.46 11.34 -33.22
CA THR A 412 -10.12 11.89 -33.49
C THR A 412 -9.07 11.26 -32.54
N ALA A 413 -9.40 11.13 -31.26
CA ALA A 413 -8.55 10.49 -30.28
C ALA A 413 -8.30 9.01 -30.62
N LEU A 414 -9.37 8.25 -30.93
CA LEU A 414 -9.29 6.86 -31.36
C LEU A 414 -8.47 6.65 -32.64
N THR A 415 -8.50 7.62 -33.54
CA THR A 415 -7.68 7.58 -34.77
C THR A 415 -6.20 7.73 -34.43
N LYS A 416 -5.86 8.57 -33.45
CA LYS A 416 -4.48 8.69 -32.95
C LYS A 416 -4.02 7.37 -32.30
N VAL A 417 -4.83 6.77 -31.43
CA VAL A 417 -4.55 5.47 -30.80
C VAL A 417 -4.27 4.39 -31.84
N ARG A 418 -5.16 4.24 -32.85
CA ARG A 418 -4.95 3.25 -33.93
C ARG A 418 -3.69 3.51 -34.76
N ARG A 419 -3.28 4.78 -34.92
CA ARG A 419 -2.03 5.13 -35.61
C ARG A 419 -0.81 4.72 -34.80
N THR A 420 -0.82 4.93 -33.47
CA THR A 420 0.28 4.48 -32.60
C THR A 420 0.38 2.97 -32.55
N MET A 421 -0.75 2.23 -32.46
CA MET A 421 -0.75 0.76 -32.57
C MET A 421 -0.12 0.27 -33.88
N THR A 422 -0.49 0.89 -35.01
CA THR A 422 0.10 0.54 -36.31
C THR A 422 1.61 0.75 -36.30
N ARG A 423 2.07 1.83 -35.65
CA ARG A 423 3.50 2.12 -35.53
C ARG A 423 4.22 1.11 -34.66
N ILE A 424 3.61 0.65 -33.55
CA ILE A 424 4.16 -0.43 -32.72
C ILE A 424 4.34 -1.70 -33.54
N VAL A 425 3.27 -2.16 -34.21
CA VAL A 425 3.31 -3.36 -35.07
C VAL A 425 4.41 -3.25 -36.13
N THR A 426 4.52 -2.10 -36.79
CA THR A 426 5.57 -1.87 -37.80
C THR A 426 6.97 -1.90 -37.16
N THR A 427 7.17 -1.24 -36.02
CA THR A 427 8.47 -1.24 -35.32
C THR A 427 8.84 -2.64 -34.85
N MET A 428 7.90 -3.41 -34.28
CA MET A 428 8.15 -4.79 -33.87
C MET A 428 8.54 -5.68 -35.07
N ASN A 429 7.88 -5.56 -36.20
CA ASN A 429 8.22 -6.31 -37.42
C ASN A 429 9.61 -5.92 -37.94
N THR A 430 9.91 -4.62 -38.00
CA THR A 430 11.24 -4.14 -38.44
C THR A 430 12.35 -4.66 -37.51
N LEU A 431 12.13 -4.61 -36.20
CA LEU A 431 13.10 -5.15 -35.23
C LEU A 431 13.24 -6.67 -35.37
N ALA A 432 12.14 -7.40 -35.61
CA ALA A 432 12.19 -8.82 -35.84
C ALA A 432 13.03 -9.17 -37.12
N ASP A 433 12.80 -8.46 -38.21
CA ASP A 433 13.58 -8.66 -39.46
C ASP A 433 15.08 -8.35 -39.26
N GLN A 434 15.38 -7.28 -38.51
CA GLN A 434 16.77 -6.86 -38.26
C GLN A 434 17.51 -7.78 -37.32
N LEU A 435 16.86 -8.18 -36.22
CA LEU A 435 17.51 -8.88 -35.11
C LEU A 435 17.49 -10.41 -35.32
N LEU A 436 16.35 -10.97 -35.77
CA LEU A 436 16.21 -12.42 -35.87
C LEU A 436 17.08 -13.03 -37.01
N ASN A 437 17.26 -12.30 -38.11
CA ASN A 437 18.05 -12.74 -39.27
C ASN A 437 17.81 -14.22 -39.63
N GLY A 438 16.56 -14.64 -39.66
CA GLY A 438 16.12 -16.01 -39.93
C GLY A 438 16.13 -16.97 -38.73
N GLN A 439 16.48 -16.51 -37.53
CA GLN A 439 16.36 -17.28 -36.29
C GLN A 439 14.99 -17.13 -35.69
N SER A 440 14.53 -18.12 -34.91
CA SER A 440 13.24 -18.07 -34.21
C SER A 440 13.30 -17.33 -32.85
N LEU A 441 14.52 -17.15 -32.30
CA LEU A 441 14.76 -16.55 -31.00
C LEU A 441 16.11 -15.86 -30.96
N ILE A 442 16.13 -14.70 -30.30
CA ILE A 442 17.38 -13.98 -29.99
C ILE A 442 17.33 -13.44 -28.57
N PHE A 443 18.46 -13.39 -27.90
CA PHE A 443 18.65 -12.72 -26.63
C PHE A 443 19.50 -11.46 -26.82
N GLN A 444 19.02 -10.33 -26.31
CA GLN A 444 19.71 -9.06 -26.40
C GLN A 444 19.69 -8.37 -25.02
N ALA A 445 20.86 -7.90 -24.60
CA ALA A 445 21.03 -7.16 -23.34
C ALA A 445 20.76 -5.65 -23.51
N ALA A 446 20.94 -5.12 -24.73
CA ALA A 446 20.70 -3.71 -24.99
C ALA A 446 19.19 -3.40 -25.05
N PRO A 447 18.76 -2.25 -24.53
CA PRO A 447 17.38 -1.80 -24.65
C PRO A 447 16.93 -1.68 -26.13
N LEU A 448 15.65 -1.92 -26.38
CA LEU A 448 15.03 -1.67 -27.68
C LEU A 448 14.45 -0.25 -27.70
N ASP A 449 15.32 0.77 -27.79
CA ASP A 449 14.95 2.18 -27.62
C ASP A 449 13.84 2.62 -28.58
N ASP A 450 13.87 2.18 -29.84
CA ASP A 450 12.84 2.51 -30.82
C ASP A 450 11.48 1.97 -30.41
N LEU A 451 11.44 0.74 -29.89
CA LEU A 451 10.20 0.14 -29.39
C LEU A 451 9.72 0.85 -28.11
N ALA A 452 10.64 1.14 -27.20
CA ALA A 452 10.33 1.87 -25.96
C ALA A 452 9.70 3.25 -26.24
N GLN A 453 10.25 4.02 -27.17
CA GLN A 453 9.70 5.33 -27.58
C GLN A 453 8.28 5.21 -28.15
N VAL A 454 8.04 4.22 -29.01
CA VAL A 454 6.72 4.03 -29.61
C VAL A 454 5.69 3.56 -28.59
N LEU A 455 6.09 2.71 -27.65
CA LEU A 455 5.25 2.27 -26.52
C LEU A 455 4.92 3.44 -25.58
N THR A 456 5.89 4.27 -25.21
CA THR A 456 5.65 5.47 -24.40
C THR A 456 4.62 6.38 -25.05
N ARG A 457 4.79 6.66 -26.35
CA ARG A 457 3.83 7.47 -27.10
C ARG A 457 2.44 6.83 -27.22
N PHE A 458 2.37 5.50 -27.31
CA PHE A 458 1.10 4.79 -27.27
C PHE A 458 0.40 4.97 -25.92
N THR A 459 1.14 4.76 -24.82
CA THR A 459 0.61 4.94 -23.47
C THR A 459 0.06 6.36 -23.26
N GLU A 460 0.81 7.39 -23.66
CA GLU A 460 0.36 8.78 -23.61
C GLU A 460 -0.94 9.00 -24.44
N THR A 461 -0.97 8.46 -25.66
CA THR A 461 -2.14 8.62 -26.55
C THR A 461 -3.38 7.88 -26.04
N VAL A 462 -3.20 6.70 -25.44
CA VAL A 462 -4.29 5.95 -24.80
C VAL A 462 -4.77 6.69 -23.55
N HIS A 463 -3.85 7.24 -22.76
CA HIS A 463 -4.19 8.02 -21.58
C HIS A 463 -5.04 9.25 -21.94
N ASP A 464 -4.61 10.01 -22.95
CA ASP A 464 -5.39 11.14 -23.49
C ASP A 464 -6.79 10.73 -23.99
N TRP A 465 -6.90 9.54 -24.58
CA TRP A 465 -8.18 9.01 -25.05
C TRP A 465 -9.09 8.58 -23.90
N LEU A 466 -8.56 7.94 -22.87
CA LEU A 466 -9.30 7.47 -21.70
C LEU A 466 -9.59 8.58 -20.68
N ALA A 467 -9.07 9.79 -20.87
CA ALA A 467 -9.44 10.96 -20.06
C ALA A 467 -10.94 11.31 -20.22
N GLU A 468 -11.55 10.96 -21.36
CA GLU A 468 -13.00 10.97 -21.52
C GLU A 468 -13.53 9.54 -21.24
N PRO A 469 -14.55 9.36 -20.37
CA PRO A 469 -15.07 8.03 -20.05
C PRO A 469 -15.54 7.33 -21.35
N PRO A 470 -15.10 6.08 -21.57
CA PRO A 470 -15.50 5.34 -22.77
C PRO A 470 -16.99 5.06 -22.76
N THR A 471 -17.61 5.11 -23.93
CA THR A 471 -19.01 4.68 -24.06
C THR A 471 -19.16 3.20 -23.71
N PRO A 472 -20.31 2.74 -23.18
CA PRO A 472 -20.52 1.34 -22.81
C PRO A 472 -20.17 0.34 -23.91
N ALA A 473 -20.32 0.72 -25.17
CA ALA A 473 -19.96 -0.11 -26.32
C ALA A 473 -18.45 -0.27 -26.54
N LEU A 474 -17.63 0.64 -25.98
CA LEU A 474 -16.15 0.61 -26.04
C LEU A 474 -15.52 -0.13 -24.86
N GLN A 475 -16.28 -0.36 -23.79
CA GLN A 475 -15.78 -0.98 -22.57
C GLN A 475 -15.03 -2.32 -22.82
N PRO A 476 -15.57 -3.27 -23.62
CA PRO A 476 -14.85 -4.52 -23.89
C PRO A 476 -13.51 -4.34 -24.63
N ALA A 477 -13.36 -3.25 -25.38
CA ALA A 477 -12.11 -2.96 -26.09
C ALA A 477 -11.10 -2.17 -25.24
N VAL A 478 -11.54 -1.62 -24.12
CA VAL A 478 -10.69 -0.97 -23.11
C VAL A 478 -10.12 -2.00 -22.13
N GLU A 479 -10.82 -3.11 -21.94
CA GLU A 479 -10.40 -4.23 -21.08
C GLU A 479 -9.39 -5.18 -21.76
N LEU A 480 -9.24 -5.11 -23.09
CA LEU A 480 -8.20 -5.80 -23.87
C LEU A 480 -6.86 -5.07 -23.80
#